data_e26c4ab3baaa7b423491619d206f7406
#
_entry.id   e26c4ab3baaa7b423491619d206f7406
#
_cell.length_a   1.000
_cell.length_b   1.000
_cell.length_c   1.000
_cell.angle_alpha   90.00
_cell.angle_beta   90.00
_cell.angle_gamma   90.00
#
_symmetry.space_group_name_H-M   'P 1'
#
loop_
_entity.id
_entity.type
_entity.pdbx_description
1 polymer ?
#
loop_
_entity_poly.entity_id
_entity_poly.type
_entity_poly.pdbx_seq_one_letter_code
_entity_poly.pdbx_strand_id
1 'polypeptide(L)'
;MKKKLLIMFIIIFLSNILIGCVDFIKNIEQDPVLLKANPYIEKIEINNSELRNYSYSIITNCQSNNKECQINAIYRYIVENFEYIEDPLNIELIKSPDQTIYDGGGDCEDLSILLNSLLENIGIKTFLVMNETHAYSLAYDIETSLMWKEIEKSFIEFVENKWGEKIKQNYNESFYLHANELWYYGGNGSNFNEYVEYINITYDIESERPIDIYLVPSKSDFENLSENILFYQYEEYEEKNIIQTKNQLSYGDRFGGIILNNKNRKKSKINVNITLYLHPSFYEYYKNNSIKKYILNERNCIVLDCTAGEWGYPGYDAGIKGQKIAINPITKEYFYLIDS
;
A
#
# COMPACT_ATOMS: atom_id res chain seq x y z
N MET A 1 -48.44 -14.43 55.73
CA MET A 1 -47.62 -13.14 55.69
C MET A 1 -46.29 -13.29 55.01
N LYS A 2 -45.44 -14.27 55.30
CA LYS A 2 -44.05 -14.39 54.73
C LYS A 2 -43.97 -14.48 53.19
N LYS A 3 -44.91 -15.18 52.51
CA LYS A 3 -44.87 -15.29 51.02
C LYS A 3 -45.26 -13.99 50.32
N LYS A 4 -46.14 -13.14 50.84
CA LYS A 4 -46.52 -11.86 50.28
C LYS A 4 -45.33 -10.84 50.39
N LEU A 5 -44.60 -10.92 51.51
CA LEU A 5 -43.46 -10.06 51.74
C LEU A 5 -42.28 -10.41 50.77
N LEU A 6 -42.03 -11.69 50.52
CA LEU A 6 -41.01 -12.17 49.58
C LEU A 6 -41.30 -11.73 48.12
N ILE A 7 -42.57 -11.84 47.70
CA ILE A 7 -42.97 -11.40 46.34
C ILE A 7 -42.80 -9.89 46.20
N MET A 8 -43.13 -9.12 47.23
CA MET A 8 -42.94 -7.68 47.20
C MET A 8 -41.44 -7.27 47.12
N PHE A 9 -40.53 -7.98 47.80
CA PHE A 9 -39.10 -7.76 47.69
C PHE A 9 -38.55 -8.13 46.30
N ILE A 10 -39.02 -9.21 45.70
CA ILE A 10 -38.62 -9.60 44.32
C ILE A 10 -39.11 -8.58 43.29
N ILE A 11 -40.32 -8.06 43.44
CA ILE A 11 -40.83 -7.02 42.52
C ILE A 11 -40.04 -5.72 42.66
N ILE A 12 -39.68 -5.30 43.88
CA ILE A 12 -38.88 -4.08 44.11
C ILE A 12 -37.46 -4.29 43.58
N PHE A 13 -36.86 -5.47 43.73
CA PHE A 13 -35.54 -5.78 43.19
C PHE A 13 -35.50 -5.79 41.68
N LEU A 14 -36.50 -6.42 41.03
CA LEU A 14 -36.63 -6.42 39.57
C LEU A 14 -36.93 -5.02 39.00
N SER A 15 -37.73 -4.19 39.71
CA SER A 15 -37.98 -2.80 39.27
C SER A 15 -36.71 -1.93 39.35
N ASN A 16 -35.86 -2.13 40.34
CA ASN A 16 -34.59 -1.39 40.43
C ASN A 16 -33.60 -1.82 39.35
N ILE A 17 -33.56 -3.11 38.96
CA ILE A 17 -32.75 -3.59 37.85
C ILE A 17 -33.23 -2.98 36.52
N LEU A 18 -34.56 -2.97 36.28
CA LEU A 18 -35.18 -2.40 35.10
C LEU A 18 -34.93 -0.84 35.01
N ILE A 19 -35.05 -0.14 36.13
CA ILE A 19 -34.75 1.30 36.20
C ILE A 19 -33.28 1.56 35.91
N GLY A 20 -32.34 0.79 36.50
CA GLY A 20 -30.91 0.91 36.21
C GLY A 20 -30.55 0.64 34.75
N CYS A 21 -31.20 -0.33 34.09
CA CYS A 21 -31.04 -0.58 32.66
C CYS A 21 -31.59 0.57 31.79
N VAL A 22 -32.74 1.13 32.17
CA VAL A 22 -33.34 2.27 31.42
C VAL A 22 -32.52 3.53 31.58
N ASP A 23 -31.96 3.81 32.78
CA ASP A 23 -31.11 4.94 33.00
C ASP A 23 -29.75 4.79 32.30
N PHE A 24 -29.21 3.58 32.21
CA PHE A 24 -28.00 3.28 31.44
C PHE A 24 -28.22 3.51 29.93
N ILE A 25 -29.33 3.02 29.38
CA ILE A 25 -29.69 3.23 27.98
C ILE A 25 -29.95 4.73 27.71
N LYS A 26 -30.64 5.46 28.58
CA LYS A 26 -30.85 6.91 28.42
C LYS A 26 -29.56 7.71 28.49
N ASN A 27 -28.58 7.31 29.33
CA ASN A 27 -27.30 7.98 29.40
C ASN A 27 -26.45 7.76 28.14
N ILE A 28 -26.54 6.59 27.50
CA ILE A 28 -25.89 6.31 26.21
C ILE A 28 -26.50 7.18 25.09
N GLU A 29 -27.83 7.29 25.04
CA GLU A 29 -28.53 8.13 24.06
C GLU A 29 -28.26 9.65 24.22
N GLN A 30 -27.75 10.07 25.38
CA GLN A 30 -27.46 11.48 25.70
C GLN A 30 -25.97 11.82 25.67
N ASP A 31 -25.08 10.86 25.37
CA ASP A 31 -23.65 11.15 25.22
C ASP A 31 -23.42 12.04 23.98
N PRO A 32 -22.89 13.27 24.14
CA PRO A 32 -22.73 14.19 23.03
C PRO A 32 -21.82 13.67 21.91
N VAL A 33 -20.86 12.80 22.26
CA VAL A 33 -19.98 12.15 21.28
C VAL A 33 -20.77 11.20 20.43
N LEU A 34 -21.54 10.32 21.06
CA LEU A 34 -22.35 9.32 20.36
C LEU A 34 -23.49 9.96 19.58
N LEU A 35 -24.10 11.05 20.09
CA LEU A 35 -25.12 11.79 19.35
C LEU A 35 -24.60 12.32 18.01
N LYS A 36 -23.37 12.83 17.96
CA LYS A 36 -22.74 13.29 16.70
C LYS A 36 -22.34 12.14 15.79
N ALA A 37 -21.85 11.03 16.35
CA ALA A 37 -21.31 9.92 15.59
C ALA A 37 -22.37 8.91 15.11
N ASN A 38 -23.49 8.79 15.81
CA ASN A 38 -24.53 7.80 15.49
C ASN A 38 -25.01 7.80 14.04
N PRO A 39 -25.26 8.95 13.38
CA PRO A 39 -25.67 8.95 11.98
C PRO A 39 -24.72 8.21 11.05
N TYR A 40 -23.42 8.29 11.31
CA TYR A 40 -22.36 7.63 10.53
C TYR A 40 -22.22 6.15 10.93
N ILE A 41 -22.17 5.87 12.23
CA ILE A 41 -22.00 4.49 12.74
C ILE A 41 -23.17 3.60 12.35
N GLU A 42 -24.39 4.12 12.34
CA GLU A 42 -25.59 3.38 11.94
C GLU A 42 -25.62 3.00 10.46
N LYS A 43 -24.79 3.66 9.63
CA LYS A 43 -24.58 3.32 8.23
C LYS A 43 -23.55 2.19 8.04
N ILE A 44 -22.73 1.89 9.04
CA ILE A 44 -21.79 0.77 8.97
C ILE A 44 -22.58 -0.53 9.11
N GLU A 45 -22.64 -1.27 8.02
CA GLU A 45 -23.41 -2.51 7.95
C GLU A 45 -22.55 -3.70 8.34
N ILE A 46 -22.94 -4.35 9.42
CA ILE A 46 -22.33 -5.58 9.93
C ILE A 46 -23.29 -6.76 9.72
N ASN A 47 -22.75 -7.97 9.54
CA ASN A 47 -23.55 -9.18 9.23
C ASN A 47 -24.38 -9.10 7.93
N ASN A 48 -23.96 -8.26 6.98
CA ASN A 48 -24.56 -8.20 5.66
C ASN A 48 -23.90 -9.25 4.74
N SER A 49 -24.71 -10.21 4.25
CA SER A 49 -24.21 -11.32 3.42
C SER A 49 -23.71 -10.87 2.03
N GLU A 50 -24.27 -9.80 1.47
CA GLU A 50 -23.88 -9.27 0.17
C GLU A 50 -22.53 -8.58 0.28
N LEU A 51 -22.34 -7.70 1.27
CA LEU A 51 -21.06 -7.07 1.56
C LEU A 51 -19.98 -8.08 1.93
N ARG A 52 -20.33 -9.14 2.65
CA ARG A 52 -19.41 -10.24 2.95
C ARG A 52 -18.94 -10.94 1.69
N ASN A 53 -19.84 -11.28 0.77
CA ASN A 53 -19.49 -11.88 -0.50
C ASN A 53 -18.66 -10.93 -1.36
N TYR A 54 -18.99 -9.65 -1.33
CA TYR A 54 -18.22 -8.61 -2.00
C TYR A 54 -16.79 -8.53 -1.45
N SER A 55 -16.61 -8.49 -0.13
CA SER A 55 -15.29 -8.54 0.51
C SER A 55 -14.51 -9.80 0.11
N TYR A 56 -15.14 -10.97 0.12
CA TYR A 56 -14.48 -12.21 -0.31
C TYR A 56 -14.04 -12.18 -1.77
N SER A 57 -14.78 -11.52 -2.66
CA SER A 57 -14.37 -11.37 -4.05
C SER A 57 -13.09 -10.54 -4.21
N ILE A 58 -12.88 -9.58 -3.32
CA ILE A 58 -11.68 -8.72 -3.32
C ILE A 58 -10.45 -9.47 -2.77
N ILE A 59 -10.61 -10.23 -1.70
CA ILE A 59 -9.49 -10.86 -0.97
C ILE A 59 -9.12 -12.26 -1.46
N THR A 60 -9.53 -12.65 -2.67
CA THR A 60 -9.32 -14.00 -3.22
C THR A 60 -7.88 -14.46 -3.23
N ASN A 61 -6.92 -13.55 -3.36
CA ASN A 61 -5.49 -13.83 -3.38
C ASN A 61 -4.84 -13.85 -1.99
N CYS A 62 -5.60 -13.55 -0.92
CA CYS A 62 -5.11 -13.56 0.44
C CYS A 62 -5.37 -14.93 1.11
N GLN A 63 -4.39 -15.41 1.88
CA GLN A 63 -4.62 -16.56 2.75
C GLN A 63 -5.64 -16.19 3.84
N SER A 64 -6.47 -17.15 4.23
CA SER A 64 -7.58 -16.93 5.18
C SER A 64 -7.13 -16.44 6.57
N ASN A 65 -5.88 -16.71 6.95
CA ASN A 65 -5.29 -16.29 8.24
C ASN A 65 -4.37 -15.07 8.11
N ASN A 66 -4.21 -14.49 6.91
CA ASN A 66 -3.41 -13.29 6.69
C ASN A 66 -4.31 -12.04 6.70
N LYS A 67 -4.56 -11.53 7.90
CA LYS A 67 -5.40 -10.36 8.14
C LYS A 67 -4.84 -9.10 7.48
N GLU A 68 -3.53 -8.92 7.51
CA GLU A 68 -2.84 -7.77 6.94
C GLU A 68 -3.01 -7.73 5.40
N CYS A 69 -2.89 -8.88 4.73
CA CYS A 69 -3.19 -9.01 3.31
C CYS A 69 -4.65 -8.59 3.00
N GLN A 70 -5.62 -9.12 3.76
CA GLN A 70 -7.04 -8.84 3.55
C GLN A 70 -7.36 -7.34 3.73
N ILE A 71 -6.79 -6.70 4.76
CA ILE A 71 -6.95 -5.26 4.99
C ILE A 71 -6.36 -4.46 3.83
N ASN A 72 -5.12 -4.78 3.45
CA ASN A 72 -4.45 -4.06 2.36
C ASN A 72 -5.18 -4.24 1.02
N ALA A 73 -5.66 -5.44 0.73
CA ALA A 73 -6.41 -5.72 -0.50
C ALA A 73 -7.72 -4.91 -0.58
N ILE A 74 -8.51 -4.85 0.52
CA ILE A 74 -9.76 -4.08 0.55
C ILE A 74 -9.47 -2.58 0.50
N TYR A 75 -8.46 -2.10 1.23
CA TYR A 75 -8.03 -0.71 1.20
C TYR A 75 -7.63 -0.27 -0.23
N ARG A 76 -6.73 -1.03 -0.87
CA ARG A 76 -6.30 -0.77 -2.24
C ARG A 76 -7.45 -0.81 -3.23
N TYR A 77 -8.35 -1.78 -3.07
CA TYR A 77 -9.53 -1.88 -3.93
C TYR A 77 -10.39 -0.62 -3.87
N ILE A 78 -10.64 -0.06 -2.67
CA ILE A 78 -11.40 1.18 -2.54
C ILE A 78 -10.65 2.35 -3.18
N VAL A 79 -9.38 2.54 -2.85
CA VAL A 79 -8.56 3.65 -3.38
C VAL A 79 -8.43 3.61 -4.90
N GLU A 80 -8.43 2.43 -5.52
CA GLU A 80 -8.26 2.26 -6.96
C GLU A 80 -9.57 2.31 -7.76
N ASN A 81 -10.71 2.03 -7.14
CA ASN A 81 -11.98 1.86 -7.85
C ASN A 81 -13.08 2.85 -7.45
N PHE A 82 -12.86 3.66 -6.40
CA PHE A 82 -13.85 4.64 -5.94
C PHE A 82 -13.29 6.05 -6.04
N GLU A 83 -14.11 6.97 -6.53
CA GLU A 83 -13.75 8.39 -6.64
C GLU A 83 -14.11 9.15 -5.37
N TYR A 84 -13.32 10.18 -5.04
CA TYR A 84 -13.70 11.14 -4.01
C TYR A 84 -14.75 12.08 -4.58
N ILE A 85 -15.95 12.06 -4.01
CA ILE A 85 -17.11 12.86 -4.45
C ILE A 85 -17.59 13.70 -3.27
N GLU A 86 -17.31 14.99 -3.33
CA GLU A 86 -17.75 15.94 -2.30
C GLU A 86 -19.28 16.07 -2.26
N ASP A 87 -19.80 16.24 -1.06
CA ASP A 87 -21.19 16.55 -0.83
C ASP A 87 -21.60 17.91 -1.43
N PRO A 88 -22.88 18.08 -1.82
CA PRO A 88 -23.39 19.37 -2.25
C PRO A 88 -23.24 20.43 -1.16
N LEU A 89 -22.89 21.63 -1.54
CA LEU A 89 -22.63 22.74 -0.61
C LEU A 89 -23.73 22.89 0.47
N ASN A 90 -23.35 22.82 1.74
CA ASN A 90 -24.20 22.87 2.94
C ASN A 90 -25.21 21.72 3.11
N ILE A 91 -24.97 20.60 2.49
CA ILE A 91 -25.79 19.39 2.66
C ILE A 91 -24.86 18.25 3.01
N GLU A 92 -25.06 17.61 4.14
CA GLU A 92 -24.37 16.39 4.56
C GLU A 92 -25.19 15.18 4.15
N LEU A 93 -24.66 14.33 3.27
CA LEU A 93 -25.32 13.15 2.71
C LEU A 93 -24.59 11.89 3.11
N ILE A 94 -24.90 11.30 4.23
CA ILE A 94 -24.24 10.08 4.71
C ILE A 94 -24.79 8.87 3.95
N LYS A 95 -23.99 8.29 3.05
CA LYS A 95 -24.37 7.15 2.22
C LYS A 95 -24.26 5.83 2.97
N SER A 96 -25.08 4.85 2.57
CA SER A 96 -24.85 3.45 2.93
C SER A 96 -23.76 2.83 2.06
N PRO A 97 -23.16 1.70 2.47
CA PRO A 97 -22.17 1.00 1.62
C PRO A 97 -22.68 0.70 0.21
N ASP A 98 -23.93 0.24 0.10
CA ASP A 98 -24.55 -0.06 -1.21
C ASP A 98 -24.68 1.19 -2.08
N GLN A 99 -25.00 2.34 -1.47
CA GLN A 99 -25.08 3.60 -2.20
C GLN A 99 -23.72 4.07 -2.67
N THR A 100 -22.70 3.98 -1.81
CA THR A 100 -21.30 4.30 -2.17
C THR A 100 -20.79 3.40 -3.31
N ILE A 101 -21.12 2.09 -3.26
CA ILE A 101 -20.78 1.14 -4.33
C ILE A 101 -21.52 1.50 -5.63
N TYR A 102 -22.81 1.80 -5.56
CA TYR A 102 -23.62 2.14 -6.73
C TYR A 102 -23.16 3.44 -7.41
N ASP A 103 -22.82 4.46 -6.60
CA ASP A 103 -22.36 5.76 -7.09
C ASP A 103 -20.92 5.72 -7.59
N GLY A 104 -20.15 4.67 -7.22
CA GLY A 104 -18.72 4.53 -7.53
C GLY A 104 -17.84 5.50 -6.75
N GLY A 105 -18.34 6.07 -5.63
CA GLY A 105 -17.58 7.00 -4.81
C GLY A 105 -18.40 7.70 -3.75
N GLY A 106 -17.70 8.51 -2.96
CA GLY A 106 -18.24 9.32 -1.88
C GLY A 106 -17.15 10.19 -1.26
N ASP A 107 -17.48 10.91 -0.22
CA ASP A 107 -16.49 11.68 0.51
C ASP A 107 -15.79 10.87 1.62
N CYS A 108 -15.17 11.52 2.60
CA CYS A 108 -14.33 10.84 3.59
C CYS A 108 -15.11 9.88 4.48
N GLU A 109 -16.31 10.26 4.92
CA GLU A 109 -17.15 9.41 5.75
C GLU A 109 -17.78 8.25 4.98
N ASP A 110 -18.23 8.47 3.74
CA ASP A 110 -18.82 7.46 2.89
C ASP A 110 -17.83 6.34 2.59
N LEU A 111 -16.59 6.70 2.20
CA LEU A 111 -15.52 5.75 1.94
C LEU A 111 -15.09 5.02 3.22
N SER A 112 -15.11 5.72 4.36
CA SER A 112 -14.80 5.10 5.66
C SER A 112 -15.90 4.15 6.13
N ILE A 113 -17.17 4.49 5.93
CA ILE A 113 -18.33 3.62 6.22
C ILE A 113 -18.25 2.35 5.36
N LEU A 114 -17.98 2.49 4.06
CA LEU A 114 -17.79 1.35 3.17
C LEU A 114 -16.65 0.46 3.63
N LEU A 115 -15.48 1.03 3.92
CA LEU A 115 -14.29 0.29 4.37
C LEU A 115 -14.57 -0.47 5.69
N ASN A 116 -15.13 0.22 6.69
CA ASN A 116 -15.49 -0.43 7.96
C ASN A 116 -16.47 -1.59 7.73
N SER A 117 -17.48 -1.38 6.89
CA SER A 117 -18.49 -2.41 6.60
C SER A 117 -17.87 -3.63 5.93
N LEU A 118 -16.99 -3.44 4.94
CA LEU A 118 -16.33 -4.55 4.26
C LEU A 118 -15.43 -5.36 5.21
N LEU A 119 -14.66 -4.68 6.06
CA LEU A 119 -13.75 -5.31 7.01
C LEU A 119 -14.49 -6.05 8.13
N GLU A 120 -15.51 -5.43 8.74
CA GLU A 120 -16.30 -6.04 9.82
C GLU A 120 -17.05 -7.30 9.33
N ASN A 121 -17.50 -7.31 8.06
CA ASN A 121 -18.21 -8.48 7.49
C ASN A 121 -17.32 -9.70 7.27
N ILE A 122 -16.00 -9.55 7.27
CA ILE A 122 -15.01 -10.65 7.24
C ILE A 122 -14.35 -10.91 8.60
N GLY A 123 -14.84 -10.24 9.67
CA GLY A 123 -14.39 -10.44 11.04
C GLY A 123 -13.16 -9.63 11.45
N ILE A 124 -12.78 -8.62 10.68
CA ILE A 124 -11.71 -7.68 11.01
C ILE A 124 -12.34 -6.50 11.76
N LYS A 125 -11.99 -6.38 13.05
CA LYS A 125 -12.51 -5.33 13.92
C LYS A 125 -11.96 -3.96 13.51
N THR A 126 -12.85 -2.96 13.46
CA THR A 126 -12.53 -1.60 13.05
C THR A 126 -12.99 -0.54 14.06
N PHE A 127 -12.53 0.69 13.85
CA PHE A 127 -13.09 1.90 14.46
C PHE A 127 -13.30 2.93 13.37
N LEU A 128 -14.42 3.65 13.42
CA LEU A 128 -14.59 4.89 12.67
C LEU A 128 -13.92 6.01 13.46
N VAL A 129 -13.02 6.74 12.82
CA VAL A 129 -12.40 7.92 13.41
C VAL A 129 -13.01 9.17 12.79
N MET A 130 -13.33 10.12 13.65
CA MET A 130 -13.89 11.40 13.24
C MET A 130 -13.18 12.55 13.94
N ASN A 131 -13.02 13.65 13.25
CA ASN A 131 -12.72 14.95 13.81
C ASN A 131 -13.72 16.00 13.26
N GLU A 132 -13.40 17.29 13.31
CA GLU A 132 -14.31 18.35 12.84
C GLU A 132 -14.46 18.40 11.31
N THR A 133 -13.50 17.86 10.55
CA THR A 133 -13.39 18.07 9.11
C THR A 133 -13.10 16.81 8.31
N HIS A 134 -12.90 15.68 8.98
CA HIS A 134 -12.47 14.46 8.31
C HIS A 134 -12.89 13.19 9.05
N ALA A 135 -13.16 12.14 8.28
CA ALA A 135 -13.41 10.79 8.77
C ALA A 135 -12.46 9.79 8.08
N TYR A 136 -12.01 8.79 8.86
CA TYR A 136 -11.21 7.67 8.37
C TYR A 136 -11.40 6.45 9.27
N SER A 137 -10.79 5.34 8.94
CA SER A 137 -10.94 4.08 9.71
C SER A 137 -9.65 3.72 10.45
N LEU A 138 -9.78 2.90 11.51
CA LEU A 138 -8.67 2.14 12.07
C LEU A 138 -8.97 0.65 11.96
N ALA A 139 -7.97 -0.14 11.57
CA ALA A 139 -8.00 -1.59 11.74
C ALA A 139 -7.35 -1.99 13.06
N TYR A 140 -8.03 -2.81 13.85
CA TYR A 140 -7.64 -3.19 15.21
C TYR A 140 -6.77 -4.43 15.25
N ASP A 141 -5.77 -4.43 16.16
CA ASP A 141 -4.90 -5.56 16.47
C ASP A 141 -4.09 -6.03 15.26
N ILE A 142 -3.30 -5.11 14.69
CA ILE A 142 -2.53 -5.32 13.45
C ILE A 142 -1.04 -5.41 13.74
N GLU A 143 -0.38 -6.41 13.11
CA GLU A 143 1.07 -6.52 13.15
C GLU A 143 1.70 -5.62 12.08
N THR A 144 2.36 -4.54 12.52
CA THR A 144 2.88 -3.51 11.60
C THR A 144 3.94 -4.01 10.64
N SER A 145 4.78 -4.96 11.05
CA SER A 145 5.82 -5.54 10.19
C SER A 145 5.25 -6.44 9.09
N LEU A 146 4.14 -7.14 9.38
CA LEU A 146 3.42 -7.93 8.37
C LEU A 146 2.65 -7.02 7.43
N MET A 147 2.00 -5.98 7.96
CA MET A 147 1.31 -4.99 7.15
C MET A 147 2.26 -4.32 6.15
N TRP A 148 3.47 -3.95 6.58
CA TRP A 148 4.46 -3.32 5.70
C TRP A 148 4.82 -4.21 4.51
N LYS A 149 4.97 -5.52 4.72
CA LYS A 149 5.23 -6.48 3.64
C LYS A 149 4.10 -6.53 2.59
N GLU A 150 2.86 -6.48 3.05
CA GLU A 150 1.70 -6.48 2.14
C GLU A 150 1.58 -5.16 1.38
N ILE A 151 1.88 -4.02 2.03
CA ILE A 151 1.93 -2.70 1.39
C ILE A 151 3.00 -2.69 0.29
N GLU A 152 4.21 -3.15 0.60
CA GLU A 152 5.33 -3.20 -0.34
C GLU A 152 5.01 -4.06 -1.58
N LYS A 153 4.42 -5.24 -1.35
CA LYS A 153 3.96 -6.13 -2.42
C LYS A 153 2.93 -5.47 -3.33
N SER A 154 1.88 -4.89 -2.76
CA SER A 154 0.83 -4.23 -3.57
C SER A 154 1.33 -2.98 -4.29
N PHE A 155 2.31 -2.28 -3.72
CA PHE A 155 2.96 -1.15 -4.38
C PHE A 155 3.75 -1.60 -5.61
N ILE A 156 4.52 -2.68 -5.52
CA ILE A 156 5.25 -3.25 -6.65
C ILE A 156 4.26 -3.63 -7.76
N GLU A 157 3.18 -4.34 -7.42
CA GLU A 157 2.13 -4.72 -8.38
C GLU A 157 1.48 -3.49 -9.05
N PHE A 158 1.18 -2.44 -8.27
CA PHE A 158 0.64 -1.18 -8.78
C PHE A 158 1.60 -0.50 -9.76
N VAL A 159 2.88 -0.41 -9.40
CA VAL A 159 3.92 0.21 -10.22
C VAL A 159 4.13 -0.60 -11.50
N GLU A 160 4.18 -1.93 -11.42
CA GLU A 160 4.30 -2.81 -12.58
C GLU A 160 3.11 -2.67 -13.54
N ASN A 161 1.89 -2.59 -13.03
CA ASN A 161 0.70 -2.40 -13.84
C ASN A 161 0.66 -1.02 -14.51
N LYS A 162 1.07 0.03 -13.82
CA LYS A 162 1.03 1.42 -14.30
C LYS A 162 2.16 1.73 -15.30
N TRP A 163 3.35 1.14 -15.11
CA TRP A 163 4.56 1.48 -15.89
C TRP A 163 5.30 0.27 -16.47
N GLY A 164 4.64 -0.88 -16.64
CA GLY A 164 5.25 -2.16 -16.98
C GLY A 164 6.35 -2.11 -18.06
N GLU A 165 6.10 -1.45 -19.21
CA GLU A 165 7.11 -1.31 -20.27
C GLU A 165 8.30 -0.42 -19.89
N LYS A 166 8.10 0.55 -18.97
CA LYS A 166 9.20 1.40 -18.49
C LYS A 166 10.05 0.68 -17.44
N ILE A 167 9.46 -0.24 -16.69
CA ILE A 167 10.14 -1.05 -15.69
C ILE A 167 10.91 -2.18 -16.32
N LYS A 168 10.29 -2.88 -17.28
CA LYS A 168 10.91 -3.99 -18.00
C LYS A 168 11.24 -3.56 -19.42
N GLN A 169 12.51 -3.27 -19.64
CA GLN A 169 13.04 -2.84 -20.94
C GLN A 169 13.73 -4.03 -21.61
N ASN A 170 13.31 -4.35 -22.83
CA ASN A 170 13.93 -5.41 -23.63
C ASN A 170 14.67 -4.76 -24.81
N TYR A 171 15.91 -5.17 -25.01
CA TYR A 171 16.74 -4.77 -26.12
C TYR A 171 17.25 -6.02 -26.83
N ASN A 172 16.81 -6.23 -28.08
CA ASN A 172 17.20 -7.39 -28.87
C ASN A 172 17.60 -6.92 -30.28
N GLU A 173 18.89 -6.80 -30.49
CA GLU A 173 19.42 -6.28 -31.75
C GLU A 173 20.75 -6.93 -32.16
N SER A 174 21.07 -6.76 -33.45
CA SER A 174 22.38 -7.09 -34.04
C SER A 174 22.99 -5.85 -34.64
N PHE A 175 24.20 -5.50 -34.25
CA PHE A 175 24.93 -4.34 -34.74
C PHE A 175 26.44 -4.61 -34.89
N TYR A 176 27.14 -3.68 -35.51
CA TYR A 176 28.61 -3.72 -35.57
C TYR A 176 29.20 -2.74 -34.54
N LEU A 177 30.04 -3.27 -33.65
CA LEU A 177 30.87 -2.49 -32.77
C LEU A 177 32.22 -2.29 -33.41
N HIS A 178 32.62 -1.04 -33.72
CA HIS A 178 33.83 -0.74 -34.41
C HIS A 178 35.10 -0.98 -33.59
N ALA A 179 36.24 -0.87 -34.19
CA ALA A 179 37.52 -1.05 -33.49
C ALA A 179 37.68 0.00 -32.38
N ASN A 180 37.99 -0.44 -31.17
CA ASN A 180 38.10 0.38 -29.95
C ASN A 180 36.82 1.15 -29.57
N GLU A 181 35.67 0.68 -30.01
CA GLU A 181 34.38 1.28 -29.68
C GLU A 181 33.80 0.68 -28.43
N LEU A 182 33.11 1.52 -27.66
CA LEU A 182 32.31 1.17 -26.49
C LEU A 182 30.84 1.35 -26.80
N TRP A 183 30.02 0.48 -26.26
CA TRP A 183 28.58 0.58 -26.31
C TRP A 183 27.98 0.39 -24.91
N TYR A 184 26.95 1.14 -24.58
CA TYR A 184 26.30 1.13 -23.26
C TYR A 184 24.81 0.91 -23.37
N TYR A 185 24.28 0.08 -22.46
CA TYR A 185 22.86 -0.07 -22.23
C TYR A 185 22.57 -0.13 -20.72
N GLY A 186 21.65 0.71 -20.24
CA GLY A 186 21.33 0.76 -18.82
C GLY A 186 20.45 1.94 -18.43
N GLY A 187 20.39 2.22 -17.15
CA GLY A 187 19.64 3.34 -16.58
C GLY A 187 20.16 4.68 -17.14
N ASN A 188 19.25 5.52 -17.56
CA ASN A 188 19.55 6.81 -18.19
C ASN A 188 19.08 8.03 -17.39
N GLY A 189 18.75 7.86 -16.09
CA GLY A 189 18.29 8.95 -15.23
C GLY A 189 16.88 9.43 -15.56
N SER A 190 16.00 8.57 -16.08
CA SER A 190 14.60 8.91 -16.29
C SER A 190 13.91 9.29 -14.96
N ASN A 191 12.87 10.12 -15.00
CA ASN A 191 12.10 10.60 -13.84
C ASN A 191 11.49 9.46 -12.99
N PHE A 192 11.64 8.23 -13.41
CA PHE A 192 11.13 7.02 -12.74
C PHE A 192 12.10 6.46 -11.70
N ASN A 193 13.38 6.88 -11.71
CA ASN A 193 14.43 6.28 -10.87
C ASN A 193 14.26 6.50 -9.36
N GLU A 194 13.46 7.47 -8.95
CA GLU A 194 13.18 7.70 -7.53
C GLU A 194 12.40 6.55 -6.86
N TYR A 195 11.68 5.73 -7.67
CA TYR A 195 10.93 4.57 -7.21
C TYR A 195 11.70 3.26 -7.37
N VAL A 196 12.94 3.29 -7.85
CA VAL A 196 13.76 2.11 -8.10
C VAL A 196 14.76 1.90 -6.98
N GLU A 197 14.78 0.71 -6.42
CA GLU A 197 15.75 0.31 -5.40
C GLU A 197 17.03 -0.24 -6.04
N TYR A 198 16.87 -1.19 -6.96
CA TYR A 198 17.97 -1.81 -7.69
C TYR A 198 17.52 -2.24 -9.08
N ILE A 199 18.47 -2.66 -9.92
CA ILE A 199 18.20 -3.20 -11.23
C ILE A 199 18.68 -4.64 -11.35
N ASN A 200 17.91 -5.42 -12.13
CA ASN A 200 18.31 -6.72 -12.63
C ASN A 200 18.61 -6.59 -14.11
N ILE A 201 19.78 -7.06 -14.51
CA ILE A 201 20.14 -7.21 -15.93
C ILE A 201 20.27 -8.68 -16.25
N THR A 202 19.52 -9.13 -17.24
CA THR A 202 19.69 -10.43 -17.88
C THR A 202 20.19 -10.19 -19.29
N TYR A 203 21.27 -10.82 -19.68
CA TYR A 203 21.81 -10.68 -21.01
C TYR A 203 22.25 -12.02 -21.62
N ASP A 204 22.11 -12.09 -22.95
CA ASP A 204 22.61 -13.15 -23.81
C ASP A 204 23.32 -12.43 -24.97
N ILE A 205 24.64 -12.55 -25.05
CA ILE A 205 25.50 -11.80 -25.96
C ILE A 205 26.38 -12.74 -26.73
N GLU A 206 26.36 -12.59 -28.06
CA GLU A 206 27.25 -13.27 -28.98
C GLU A 206 28.05 -12.22 -29.78
N SER A 207 29.33 -12.50 -30.00
CA SER A 207 30.23 -11.63 -30.71
C SER A 207 31.08 -12.42 -31.74
N GLU A 208 31.25 -11.85 -32.95
CA GLU A 208 32.15 -12.42 -33.97
C GLU A 208 33.62 -12.47 -33.52
N ARG A 209 34.01 -11.53 -32.67
CA ARG A 209 35.36 -11.39 -32.10
C ARG A 209 35.29 -11.18 -30.62
N PRO A 210 36.32 -11.62 -29.85
CA PRO A 210 36.33 -11.42 -28.41
C PRO A 210 36.11 -9.96 -28.01
N ILE A 211 35.20 -9.72 -27.08
CA ILE A 211 34.90 -8.42 -26.47
C ILE A 211 35.03 -8.50 -24.97
N ASP A 212 35.15 -7.36 -24.30
CA ASP A 212 35.05 -7.26 -22.86
C ASP A 212 33.68 -6.71 -22.48
N ILE A 213 33.17 -7.17 -21.33
CA ILE A 213 31.90 -6.78 -20.76
C ILE A 213 32.15 -6.22 -19.36
N TYR A 214 31.57 -5.07 -19.06
CA TYR A 214 31.62 -4.45 -17.74
C TYR A 214 30.22 -4.12 -17.27
N LEU A 215 29.94 -4.35 -16.01
CA LEU A 215 28.78 -3.80 -15.33
C LEU A 215 29.22 -2.61 -14.49
N VAL A 216 28.53 -1.50 -14.66
CA VAL A 216 28.88 -0.21 -14.05
C VAL A 216 27.73 0.36 -13.23
N PRO A 217 28.01 1.08 -12.11
CA PRO A 217 26.98 1.66 -11.25
C PRO A 217 26.22 2.82 -11.91
N SER A 218 26.80 3.46 -12.93
CA SER A 218 26.15 4.61 -13.57
C SER A 218 26.55 4.80 -15.02
N LYS A 219 25.76 5.59 -15.76
CA LYS A 219 26.13 6.05 -17.10
C LYS A 219 27.40 6.93 -17.09
N SER A 220 27.66 7.65 -16.02
CA SER A 220 28.89 8.47 -15.87
C SER A 220 30.14 7.60 -15.90
N ASP A 221 30.08 6.35 -15.42
CA ASP A 221 31.22 5.43 -15.49
C ASP A 221 31.51 4.97 -16.91
N PHE A 222 30.46 4.83 -17.76
CA PHE A 222 30.66 4.64 -19.20
C PHE A 222 31.33 5.86 -19.85
N GLU A 223 30.89 7.07 -19.52
CA GLU A 223 31.46 8.32 -20.04
C GLU A 223 32.92 8.45 -19.62
N ASN A 224 33.24 8.18 -18.35
CA ASN A 224 34.62 8.15 -17.84
C ASN A 224 35.51 7.14 -18.58
N LEU A 225 35.01 5.91 -18.78
CA LEU A 225 35.74 4.89 -19.54
C LEU A 225 35.98 5.34 -20.99
N SER A 226 35.01 6.00 -21.61
CA SER A 226 35.14 6.50 -22.99
C SER A 226 36.19 7.58 -23.13
N GLU A 227 36.44 8.36 -22.08
CA GLU A 227 37.47 9.42 -21.99
C GLU A 227 38.81 8.93 -21.44
N ASN A 228 38.96 7.63 -21.17
CA ASN A 228 40.10 7.01 -20.49
C ASN A 228 40.37 7.58 -19.09
N ILE A 229 39.30 7.97 -18.38
CA ILE A 229 39.34 8.41 -17.00
C ILE A 229 39.04 7.21 -16.10
N LEU A 230 39.41 7.28 -14.81
CA LEU A 230 39.09 6.28 -13.82
C LEU A 230 37.56 6.15 -13.70
N PHE A 231 37.05 4.94 -13.82
CA PHE A 231 35.65 4.61 -13.71
C PHE A 231 35.42 3.49 -12.65
N TYR A 232 34.23 3.41 -12.11
CA TYR A 232 33.84 2.33 -11.21
C TYR A 232 33.15 1.22 -11.98
N GLN A 233 33.43 -0.02 -11.60
CA GLN A 233 32.77 -1.22 -12.14
C GLN A 233 32.56 -2.23 -11.02
N TYR A 234 31.66 -3.14 -11.22
CA TYR A 234 31.50 -4.31 -10.37
C TYR A 234 32.50 -5.39 -10.82
N GLU A 235 33.68 -5.45 -10.19
CA GLU A 235 34.81 -6.32 -10.59
C GLU A 235 34.42 -7.80 -10.65
N GLU A 236 33.51 -8.24 -9.80
CA GLU A 236 33.00 -9.61 -9.73
C GLU A 236 32.20 -10.03 -10.97
N TYR A 237 31.76 -9.07 -11.78
CA TYR A 237 30.97 -9.29 -12.99
C TYR A 237 31.72 -8.85 -14.26
N GLU A 238 33.01 -8.63 -14.16
CA GLU A 238 33.84 -8.34 -15.32
C GLU A 238 34.07 -9.60 -16.15
N GLU A 239 33.75 -9.57 -17.44
CA GLU A 239 34.02 -10.64 -18.38
C GLU A 239 34.98 -10.15 -19.48
N LYS A 240 36.10 -10.86 -19.70
CA LYS A 240 37.12 -10.48 -20.67
C LYS A 240 37.27 -11.51 -21.78
N ASN A 241 37.53 -11.02 -23.02
CA ASN A 241 37.74 -11.84 -24.18
C ASN A 241 36.59 -12.83 -24.48
N ILE A 242 35.38 -12.38 -24.36
CA ILE A 242 34.16 -13.18 -24.50
C ILE A 242 33.68 -13.19 -25.95
N ILE A 243 33.39 -14.36 -26.50
CA ILE A 243 32.71 -14.53 -27.79
C ILE A 243 31.20 -14.79 -27.55
N GLN A 244 30.88 -15.51 -26.50
CA GLN A 244 29.49 -15.76 -26.11
C GLN A 244 29.37 -15.84 -24.60
N THR A 245 28.34 -15.21 -24.06
CA THR A 245 27.99 -15.28 -22.64
C THR A 245 26.50 -15.13 -22.44
N LYS A 246 26.00 -15.76 -21.38
CA LYS A 246 24.64 -15.59 -20.90
C LYS A 246 24.64 -15.49 -19.39
N ASN A 247 24.12 -14.39 -18.86
CA ASN A 247 24.17 -14.16 -17.43
C ASN A 247 22.95 -13.37 -16.94
N GLN A 248 22.69 -13.44 -15.63
CA GLN A 248 21.66 -12.70 -14.94
C GLN A 248 22.23 -12.14 -13.65
N LEU A 249 22.14 -10.85 -13.46
CA LEU A 249 22.77 -10.13 -12.35
C LEU A 249 21.80 -9.15 -11.72
N SER A 250 21.90 -9.04 -10.40
CA SER A 250 21.18 -8.06 -9.59
C SER A 250 22.18 -7.19 -8.87
N TYR A 251 22.03 -5.89 -8.93
CA TYR A 251 22.91 -4.98 -8.20
C TYR A 251 22.18 -3.71 -7.74
N GLY A 252 22.70 -3.10 -6.65
CA GLY A 252 22.01 -2.10 -5.87
C GLY A 252 21.93 -0.70 -6.49
N ASP A 253 22.55 -0.48 -7.67
CA ASP A 253 22.58 0.84 -8.27
C ASP A 253 21.50 1.00 -9.34
N ARG A 254 20.50 1.83 -9.05
CA ARG A 254 19.39 2.15 -9.95
C ARG A 254 19.75 2.87 -11.24
N PHE A 255 20.98 3.35 -11.37
CA PHE A 255 21.50 4.04 -12.56
C PHE A 255 22.49 3.21 -13.37
N GLY A 256 22.75 1.99 -12.96
CA GLY A 256 23.74 1.13 -13.56
C GLY A 256 23.39 0.59 -14.94
N GLY A 257 24.36 -0.05 -15.56
CA GLY A 257 24.22 -0.62 -16.89
C GLY A 257 25.35 -1.56 -17.27
N ILE A 258 25.28 -2.02 -18.52
CA ILE A 258 26.26 -2.90 -19.15
C ILE A 258 27.01 -2.15 -20.24
N ILE A 259 28.32 -2.34 -20.27
CA ILE A 259 29.22 -1.82 -21.31
C ILE A 259 29.77 -2.99 -22.11
N LEU A 260 29.72 -2.92 -23.43
CA LEU A 260 30.44 -3.77 -24.35
C LEU A 260 31.63 -3.02 -24.92
N ASN A 261 32.80 -3.61 -24.86
CA ASN A 261 34.05 -2.99 -25.30
C ASN A 261 34.77 -3.86 -26.34
N ASN A 262 34.83 -3.37 -27.56
CA ASN A 262 35.59 -4.00 -28.63
C ASN A 262 37.03 -3.48 -28.69
N LYS A 263 37.95 -4.10 -27.97
CA LYS A 263 39.40 -3.78 -27.99
C LYS A 263 40.14 -4.26 -29.25
N ASN A 264 39.43 -4.90 -30.17
CA ASN A 264 40.06 -5.41 -31.39
C ASN A 264 40.34 -4.25 -32.38
N ARG A 265 41.29 -4.49 -33.26
CA ARG A 265 41.64 -3.56 -34.38
C ARG A 265 40.61 -3.64 -35.52
N LYS A 266 39.63 -4.47 -35.44
CA LYS A 266 38.58 -4.69 -36.45
C LYS A 266 37.23 -4.63 -35.81
N LYS A 267 36.23 -4.20 -36.60
CA LYS A 267 34.83 -4.28 -36.15
C LYS A 267 34.40 -5.72 -35.86
N SER A 268 33.53 -5.89 -34.93
CA SER A 268 32.88 -7.15 -34.56
C SER A 268 31.38 -7.03 -34.70
N LYS A 269 30.74 -8.03 -35.27
CA LYS A 269 29.27 -8.13 -35.23
C LYS A 269 28.89 -8.63 -33.86
N ILE A 270 27.94 -7.96 -33.24
CA ILE A 270 27.43 -8.29 -31.91
C ILE A 270 25.94 -8.59 -32.05
N ASN A 271 25.50 -9.69 -31.46
CA ASN A 271 24.09 -10.01 -31.23
C ASN A 271 23.85 -9.84 -29.73
N VAL A 272 22.88 -9.01 -29.35
CA VAL A 272 22.53 -8.77 -27.95
C VAL A 272 21.07 -9.06 -27.72
N ASN A 273 20.78 -9.74 -26.62
CA ASN A 273 19.45 -9.84 -26.06
C ASN A 273 19.57 -9.48 -24.58
N ILE A 274 19.12 -8.29 -24.22
CA ILE A 274 19.24 -7.74 -22.88
C ILE A 274 17.85 -7.42 -22.37
N THR A 275 17.56 -7.88 -21.15
CA THR A 275 16.42 -7.43 -20.38
C THR A 275 16.92 -6.67 -19.17
N LEU A 276 16.54 -5.40 -19.07
CA LEU A 276 16.74 -4.56 -17.91
C LEU A 276 15.42 -4.49 -17.14
N TYR A 277 15.43 -4.93 -15.90
CA TYR A 277 14.30 -4.82 -14.99
C TYR A 277 14.65 -3.87 -13.84
N LEU A 278 13.91 -2.75 -13.78
CA LEU A 278 14.03 -1.77 -12.71
C LEU A 278 13.15 -2.22 -11.55
N HIS A 279 13.75 -2.73 -10.47
CA HIS A 279 13.00 -3.26 -9.32
C HIS A 279 12.43 -2.10 -8.49
N PRO A 280 11.09 -1.92 -8.47
CA PRO A 280 10.49 -0.84 -7.72
C PRO A 280 10.66 -1.06 -6.22
N SER A 281 10.87 0.01 -5.48
CA SER A 281 10.93 0.01 -4.02
C SER A 281 9.97 1.01 -3.41
N PHE A 282 9.14 0.53 -2.54
CA PHE A 282 8.30 1.37 -1.71
C PHE A 282 9.12 2.13 -0.65
N TYR A 283 10.20 1.51 -0.15
CA TYR A 283 11.06 2.08 0.87
C TYR A 283 11.75 3.36 0.43
N GLU A 284 12.32 3.41 -0.78
CA GLU A 284 12.99 4.61 -1.29
C GLU A 284 12.05 5.81 -1.39
N TYR A 285 10.79 5.56 -1.74
CA TYR A 285 9.76 6.60 -1.82
C TYR A 285 9.24 7.02 -0.44
N TYR A 286 9.01 6.05 0.45
CA TYR A 286 8.41 6.26 1.77
C TYR A 286 9.39 6.08 2.92
N LYS A 287 10.69 6.10 2.70
CA LYS A 287 11.70 5.81 3.73
C LYS A 287 11.63 6.67 4.99
N ASN A 288 11.04 7.85 4.89
CA ASN A 288 10.81 8.75 6.01
C ASN A 288 9.39 8.63 6.59
N ASN A 289 8.53 7.82 5.99
CA ASN A 289 7.15 7.63 6.41
C ASN A 289 7.00 6.29 7.12
N SER A 290 6.59 6.35 8.36
CA SER A 290 6.26 5.16 9.15
C SER A 290 4.77 4.85 9.02
N ILE A 291 4.39 3.61 9.33
CA ILE A 291 2.97 3.25 9.47
C ILE A 291 2.40 4.02 10.68
N LYS A 292 1.50 4.96 10.43
CA LYS A 292 0.74 5.66 11.46
C LYS A 292 -0.19 4.68 12.16
N LYS A 293 -0.08 4.64 13.48
CA LYS A 293 -0.90 3.79 14.34
C LYS A 293 -1.24 4.48 15.63
N TYR A 294 -2.29 4.00 16.25
CA TYR A 294 -2.66 4.31 17.62
C TYR A 294 -2.62 3.02 18.46
N ILE A 295 -2.53 3.17 19.77
CA ILE A 295 -2.61 2.04 20.70
C ILE A 295 -3.95 2.15 21.43
N LEU A 296 -4.85 1.20 21.16
CA LEU A 296 -6.14 1.09 21.83
C LEU A 296 -6.20 -0.25 22.55
N ASN A 297 -6.50 -0.25 23.85
CA ASN A 297 -6.52 -1.45 24.68
C ASN A 297 -5.26 -2.32 24.50
N GLU A 298 -4.08 -1.71 24.54
CA GLU A 298 -2.76 -2.36 24.38
C GLU A 298 -2.53 -3.03 22.99
N ARG A 299 -3.34 -2.70 21.99
CA ARG A 299 -3.25 -3.24 20.62
C ARG A 299 -2.97 -2.14 19.61
N ASN A 300 -2.16 -2.48 18.60
CA ASN A 300 -1.92 -1.57 17.48
C ASN A 300 -3.18 -1.45 16.62
N CYS A 301 -3.56 -0.19 16.34
CA CYS A 301 -4.64 0.15 15.42
C CYS A 301 -4.05 0.98 14.29
N ILE A 302 -4.08 0.45 13.07
CA ILE A 302 -3.47 1.11 11.90
C ILE A 302 -4.48 2.04 11.24
N VAL A 303 -4.04 3.25 10.86
CA VAL A 303 -4.82 4.23 10.11
C VAL A 303 -5.13 3.69 8.70
N LEU A 304 -6.39 3.82 8.29
CA LEU A 304 -6.88 3.47 6.96
C LEU A 304 -7.66 4.66 6.41
N ASP A 305 -6.98 5.55 5.71
CA ASP A 305 -7.57 6.73 5.08
C ASP A 305 -7.68 6.54 3.57
N CYS A 306 -8.88 6.20 3.09
CA CYS A 306 -9.12 5.96 1.66
C CYS A 306 -9.09 7.23 0.81
N THR A 307 -9.05 8.42 1.42
CA THR A 307 -8.94 9.69 0.70
C THR A 307 -7.50 10.11 0.41
N ALA A 308 -6.53 9.31 0.86
CA ALA A 308 -5.09 9.56 0.65
C ALA A 308 -4.64 9.48 -0.82
N GLY A 309 -5.56 9.15 -1.74
CA GLY A 309 -5.29 9.03 -3.19
C GLY A 309 -4.56 7.74 -3.57
N GLU A 310 -4.22 7.60 -4.85
CA GLU A 310 -3.65 6.36 -5.42
C GLU A 310 -2.34 5.89 -4.75
N TRP A 311 -1.59 6.81 -4.14
CA TRP A 311 -0.36 6.54 -3.40
C TRP A 311 -0.59 6.29 -1.91
N GLY A 312 -1.82 6.36 -1.43
CA GLY A 312 -2.18 6.02 -0.06
C GLY A 312 -1.96 4.54 0.23
N TYR A 313 -1.69 4.22 1.49
CA TYR A 313 -1.47 2.86 1.98
C TYR A 313 -1.95 2.73 3.44
N PRO A 314 -2.24 1.54 3.93
CA PRO A 314 -2.55 1.32 5.33
C PRO A 314 -1.45 1.88 6.25
N GLY A 315 -1.81 2.86 7.08
CA GLY A 315 -0.86 3.60 7.92
C GLY A 315 -0.32 4.89 7.30
N TYR A 316 -0.81 5.32 6.15
CA TYR A 316 -0.48 6.64 5.62
C TYR A 316 -0.97 7.74 6.57
N ASP A 317 -0.09 8.70 6.87
CA ASP A 317 -0.43 9.85 7.71
C ASP A 317 -0.70 11.08 6.84
N ALA A 318 -1.97 11.39 6.62
CA ALA A 318 -2.39 12.58 5.88
C ALA A 318 -2.14 13.89 6.67
N GLY A 319 -1.54 13.84 7.86
CA GLY A 319 -1.26 15.00 8.70
C GLY A 319 -2.52 15.65 9.29
N ILE A 320 -3.58 14.87 9.48
CA ILE A 320 -4.87 15.33 10.01
C ILE A 320 -4.69 15.84 11.43
N LYS A 321 -4.97 17.13 11.64
CA LYS A 321 -4.83 17.83 12.92
C LYS A 321 -6.15 17.89 13.68
N GLY A 322 -6.07 18.18 14.97
CA GLY A 322 -7.24 18.38 15.84
C GLY A 322 -7.56 17.16 16.68
N GLN A 323 -8.55 17.32 17.56
CA GLN A 323 -9.01 16.23 18.42
C GLN A 323 -9.73 15.18 17.60
N LYS A 324 -9.34 13.94 17.72
CA LYS A 324 -9.89 12.80 17.00
C LYS A 324 -10.55 11.84 17.98
N ILE A 325 -11.64 11.23 17.57
CA ILE A 325 -12.37 10.24 18.35
C ILE A 325 -12.49 8.98 17.50
N ALA A 326 -12.00 7.85 18.02
CA ALA A 326 -12.18 6.53 17.43
C ALA A 326 -13.35 5.82 18.09
N ILE A 327 -14.33 5.35 17.32
CA ILE A 327 -15.55 4.77 17.83
C ILE A 327 -15.73 3.39 17.23
N ASN A 328 -15.92 2.39 18.10
CA ASN A 328 -16.24 1.04 17.66
C ASN A 328 -17.69 0.98 17.14
N PRO A 329 -17.93 0.55 15.89
CA PRO A 329 -19.28 0.56 15.32
C PRO A 329 -20.23 -0.44 15.99
N ILE A 330 -19.70 -1.49 16.62
CA ILE A 330 -20.50 -2.54 17.26
C ILE A 330 -20.81 -2.20 18.72
N THR A 331 -19.76 -1.93 19.52
CA THR A 331 -19.89 -1.73 20.97
C THR A 331 -20.24 -0.30 21.36
N LYS A 332 -20.08 0.66 20.44
CA LYS A 332 -20.19 2.09 20.69
C LYS A 332 -19.14 2.64 21.69
N GLU A 333 -18.17 1.82 22.08
CA GLU A 333 -17.02 2.25 22.88
C GLU A 333 -16.18 3.24 22.06
N TYR A 334 -15.71 4.32 22.68
CA TYR A 334 -14.92 5.31 22.00
C TYR A 334 -13.67 5.72 22.76
N PHE A 335 -12.68 6.22 22.04
CA PHE A 335 -11.39 6.66 22.52
C PHE A 335 -11.00 8.00 21.91
N TYR A 336 -10.50 8.91 22.74
CA TYR A 336 -9.82 10.11 22.22
C TYR A 336 -8.41 9.74 21.77
N LEU A 337 -8.08 10.06 20.53
CA LEU A 337 -6.76 9.76 19.97
C LEU A 337 -5.80 10.92 20.26
N ILE A 338 -4.61 10.58 20.73
CA ILE A 338 -3.52 11.52 20.97
C ILE A 338 -2.46 11.25 19.91
N ASP A 339 -2.09 12.27 19.15
CA ASP A 339 -0.97 12.19 18.22
C ASP A 339 0.33 12.09 19.03
N SER A 340 1.09 11.01 18.78
CA SER A 340 2.38 10.73 19.41
C SER A 340 3.53 11.40 18.67
#